data_5eca06da04534d65044a2683e909dfc0
#
_entry.id   5eca06da04534d65044a2683e909dfc0
#
_cell.length_a   1.000
_cell.length_b   1.000
_cell.length_c   1.000
_cell.angle_alpha   90.00
_cell.angle_beta   90.00
_cell.angle_gamma   90.00
#
_symmetry.space_group_name_H-M   'P 1'
#
loop_
_entity.id
_entity.type
_entity.pdbx_description
1 polymer ?
#
loop_
_entity_poly.entity_id
_entity_poly.type
_entity_poly.pdbx_seq_one_letter_code
_entity_poly.pdbx_strand_id
1 'polypeptide(L)'
;DKVYQAPKIVANKVYSSAQVVAMNSDLVLLGVVKSDAEVMSYGSVSAYKEVQGKVFAGISGDEKATIFIHSFNAQLVSIAGVYKKFDVVPTKLYARSVMIDLNKGKLRFQIV
;
A
#
# COMPACT_ATOMS: atom_id res chain seq x y z
N ASP A 1 -25.05 -7.00 -7.01
CA ASP A 1 -24.78 -5.65 -6.51
C ASP A 1 -23.68 -5.66 -5.47
N LYS A 2 -22.77 -4.71 -5.61
CA LYS A 2 -21.73 -4.54 -4.61
C LYS A 2 -22.30 -3.81 -3.41
N VAL A 3 -22.14 -4.41 -2.24
CA VAL A 3 -22.43 -3.72 -0.99
C VAL A 3 -21.21 -2.85 -0.65
N TYR A 4 -21.45 -1.56 -0.46
CA TYR A 4 -20.36 -0.65 -0.07
C TYR A 4 -19.86 -1.02 1.31
N GLN A 5 -18.56 -1.17 1.44
CA GLN A 5 -17.89 -1.41 2.70
C GLN A 5 -17.06 -0.19 3.06
N ALA A 6 -17.26 0.33 4.26
CA ALA A 6 -16.44 1.43 4.75
C ALA A 6 -14.98 0.96 4.86
N PRO A 7 -14.02 1.86 4.65
CA PRO A 7 -12.61 1.48 4.77
C PRO A 7 -12.26 1.05 6.19
N LYS A 8 -11.32 0.13 6.30
CA LYS A 8 -10.71 -0.20 7.58
C LYS A 8 -9.69 0.87 7.91
N ILE A 9 -9.82 1.52 9.06
CA ILE A 9 -8.93 2.59 9.48
C ILE A 9 -8.07 2.07 10.64
N VAL A 10 -6.75 2.14 10.48
CA VAL A 10 -5.79 1.75 11.51
C VAL A 10 -5.08 3.03 11.97
N ALA A 11 -5.39 3.46 13.19
CA ALA A 11 -4.90 4.74 13.71
C ALA A 11 -3.46 4.66 14.20
N ASN A 12 -3.05 3.51 14.70
CA ASN A 12 -1.75 3.37 15.36
C ASN A 12 -0.69 2.86 14.40
N LYS A 13 0.58 2.98 14.84
CA LYS A 13 1.74 2.43 14.15
C LYS A 13 1.56 0.92 13.92
N VAL A 14 1.99 0.44 12.75
CA VAL A 14 2.04 -0.99 12.46
C VAL A 14 3.47 -1.45 12.71
N TYR A 15 3.66 -2.27 13.70
CA TYR A 15 4.99 -2.69 14.15
C TYR A 15 5.56 -3.77 13.24
N SER A 16 6.88 -3.95 13.31
CA SER A 16 7.60 -4.98 12.55
C SER A 16 6.97 -6.35 12.81
N SER A 17 6.88 -7.15 11.77
CA SER A 17 6.30 -8.49 11.78
C SER A 17 4.78 -8.53 12.00
N ALA A 18 4.13 -7.39 12.17
CA ALA A 18 2.67 -7.34 12.26
C ALA A 18 2.06 -7.45 10.87
N GLN A 19 0.85 -8.00 10.82
CA GLN A 19 0.06 -8.07 9.59
C GLN A 19 -1.29 -7.40 9.82
N VAL A 20 -1.70 -6.59 8.84
CA VAL A 20 -3.02 -5.96 8.83
C VAL A 20 -3.70 -6.33 7.53
N VAL A 21 -4.94 -6.79 7.62
CA VAL A 21 -5.72 -7.17 6.43
C VAL A 21 -7.07 -6.48 6.47
N ALA A 22 -7.42 -5.77 5.39
CA ALA A 22 -8.76 -5.23 5.17
C ALA A 22 -9.46 -6.11 4.12
N MET A 23 -10.43 -6.90 4.58
CA MET A 23 -11.19 -7.79 3.71
C MET A 23 -12.43 -7.06 3.19
N ASN A 24 -12.63 -7.12 1.85
CA ASN A 24 -13.80 -6.52 1.19
C ASN A 24 -13.91 -5.00 1.42
N SER A 25 -12.78 -4.33 1.63
CA SER A 25 -12.76 -2.87 1.83
C SER A 25 -11.40 -2.32 1.47
N ASP A 26 -11.31 -0.99 1.46
CA ASP A 26 -10.03 -0.29 1.39
C ASP A 26 -9.40 -0.22 2.78
N LEU A 27 -8.10 0.05 2.82
CA LEU A 27 -7.33 0.19 4.04
C LEU A 27 -6.76 1.59 4.13
N VAL A 28 -7.00 2.25 5.26
CA VAL A 28 -6.47 3.58 5.54
C VAL A 28 -5.55 3.48 6.76
N LEU A 29 -4.31 3.89 6.61
CA LEU A 29 -3.28 3.80 7.63
C LEU A 29 -2.89 5.19 8.07
N LEU A 30 -3.12 5.52 9.35
CA LEU A 30 -2.82 6.83 9.90
C LEU A 30 -1.49 6.86 10.64
N GLY A 31 -0.89 5.70 10.89
CA GLY A 31 0.40 5.59 11.56
C GLY A 31 1.49 5.09 10.63
N VAL A 32 2.73 5.14 11.10
CA VAL A 32 3.89 4.63 10.38
C VAL A 32 3.78 3.11 10.25
N VAL A 33 4.14 2.57 9.07
CA VAL A 33 4.26 1.14 8.83
C VAL A 33 5.74 0.80 8.91
N LYS A 34 6.13 0.05 9.94
CA LYS A 34 7.54 -0.26 10.20
C LYS A 34 8.07 -1.31 9.24
N SER A 35 9.39 -1.41 9.17
CA SER A 35 10.07 -2.45 8.37
C SER A 35 9.55 -3.84 8.75
N ASP A 36 9.39 -4.71 7.77
CA ASP A 36 8.93 -6.09 7.91
C ASP A 36 7.47 -6.23 8.36
N ALA A 37 6.74 -5.13 8.48
CA ALA A 37 5.28 -5.20 8.63
C ALA A 37 4.65 -5.41 7.25
N GLU A 38 3.47 -6.04 7.22
CA GLU A 38 2.72 -6.28 6.00
C GLU A 38 1.31 -5.72 6.15
N VAL A 39 0.91 -4.86 5.24
CA VAL A 39 -0.44 -4.31 5.21
C VAL A 39 -1.09 -4.69 3.89
N MET A 40 -2.30 -5.23 3.98
CA MET A 40 -2.97 -5.85 2.84
C MET A 40 -4.42 -5.38 2.76
N SER A 41 -4.91 -5.21 1.55
CA SER A 41 -6.30 -4.84 1.32
C SER A 41 -6.85 -5.54 0.08
N TYR A 42 -8.12 -5.91 0.13
CA TYR A 42 -8.84 -6.37 -1.06
C TYR A 42 -9.02 -5.20 -2.04
N GLY A 43 -9.17 -4.00 -1.53
CA GLY A 43 -9.23 -2.78 -2.32
C GLY A 43 -7.91 -2.01 -2.32
N SER A 44 -8.00 -0.69 -2.20
CA SER A 44 -6.85 0.21 -2.20
C SER A 44 -6.27 0.37 -0.80
N VAL A 45 -5.02 0.84 -0.75
CA VAL A 45 -4.34 1.18 0.51
C VAL A 45 -3.92 2.63 0.44
N SER A 46 -4.24 3.40 1.49
CA SER A 46 -3.81 4.79 1.62
C SER A 46 -3.06 4.94 2.94
N ALA A 47 -1.77 5.26 2.86
CA ALA A 47 -0.91 5.43 4.02
C ALA A 47 -0.52 6.90 4.15
N TYR A 48 -0.92 7.53 5.24
CA TYR A 48 -0.74 8.96 5.45
C TYR A 48 0.54 9.32 6.18
N LYS A 49 1.36 8.34 6.52
CA LYS A 49 2.69 8.53 7.10
C LYS A 49 3.70 7.67 6.38
N GLU A 50 4.90 7.55 6.94
CA GLU A 50 5.96 6.77 6.30
C GLU A 50 5.61 5.29 6.26
N VAL A 51 5.89 4.66 5.11
CA VAL A 51 5.83 3.20 4.97
C VAL A 51 7.25 2.69 4.76
N GLN A 52 7.68 1.81 5.67
CA GLN A 52 8.97 1.12 5.61
C GLN A 52 8.80 -0.37 5.31
N GLY A 53 7.58 -0.87 5.37
CA GLY A 53 7.27 -2.29 5.20
C GLY A 53 6.73 -2.63 3.82
N LYS A 54 5.83 -3.61 3.78
CA LYS A 54 5.28 -4.17 2.53
C LYS A 54 3.80 -3.85 2.42
N VAL A 55 3.38 -3.43 1.23
CA VAL A 55 1.99 -3.01 0.95
C VAL A 55 1.43 -3.84 -0.19
N PHE A 56 0.26 -4.46 0.07
CA PHE A 56 -0.43 -5.28 -0.92
C PHE A 56 -1.85 -4.76 -1.10
N ALA A 57 -2.17 -4.23 -2.27
CA ALA A 57 -3.51 -3.79 -2.63
C ALA A 57 -4.12 -4.74 -3.65
N GLY A 58 -5.44 -4.77 -3.73
CA GLY A 58 -6.15 -5.59 -4.71
C GLY A 58 -5.84 -7.07 -4.59
N ILE A 59 -5.68 -7.60 -3.37
CA ILE A 59 -5.18 -8.97 -3.18
C ILE A 59 -6.11 -10.05 -3.71
N SER A 60 -7.37 -9.71 -3.96
CA SER A 60 -8.33 -10.63 -4.60
C SER A 60 -8.30 -10.56 -6.13
N GLY A 61 -7.38 -9.76 -6.71
CA GLY A 61 -7.25 -9.60 -8.15
C GLY A 61 -7.81 -8.29 -8.70
N ASP A 62 -8.11 -7.31 -7.84
CA ASP A 62 -8.62 -6.01 -8.28
C ASP A 62 -7.51 -5.17 -8.90
N GLU A 63 -7.48 -5.12 -10.24
CA GLU A 63 -6.45 -4.39 -10.98
C GLU A 63 -6.68 -2.88 -10.98
N LYS A 64 -7.81 -2.42 -10.47
CA LYS A 64 -8.11 -0.98 -10.34
C LYS A 64 -7.72 -0.43 -8.98
N ALA A 65 -7.29 -1.29 -8.06
CA ALA A 65 -6.83 -0.85 -6.76
C ALA A 65 -5.59 0.04 -6.89
N THR A 66 -5.45 0.98 -5.96
CA THR A 66 -4.31 1.89 -5.92
C THR A 66 -3.63 1.84 -4.57
N ILE A 67 -2.39 2.34 -4.53
CA ILE A 67 -1.65 2.52 -3.29
C ILE A 67 -1.21 3.98 -3.25
N PHE A 68 -1.57 4.68 -2.17
CA PHE A 68 -1.02 6.00 -1.87
C PHE A 68 -0.13 5.90 -0.64
N ILE A 69 1.08 6.46 -0.73
CA ILE A 69 2.03 6.51 0.39
C ILE A 69 2.53 7.94 0.52
N HIS A 70 2.30 8.56 1.68
CA HIS A 70 2.73 9.93 1.94
C HIS A 70 4.25 10.06 1.97
N SER A 71 4.96 9.10 2.57
CA SER A 71 6.42 9.12 2.64
C SER A 71 6.94 7.74 2.30
N PHE A 72 7.49 7.60 1.10
CA PHE A 72 7.84 6.31 0.51
C PHE A 72 9.20 5.82 0.98
N ASN A 73 9.22 4.66 1.64
CA ASN A 73 10.43 3.93 1.98
C ASN A 73 10.13 2.42 2.01
N ALA A 74 9.22 1.98 1.15
CA ALA A 74 8.66 0.64 1.20
C ALA A 74 9.66 -0.44 0.77
N GLN A 75 9.54 -1.61 1.38
CA GLN A 75 10.29 -2.81 0.98
C GLN A 75 9.68 -3.50 -0.23
N LEU A 76 8.35 -3.42 -0.36
CA LEU A 76 7.64 -4.06 -1.46
C LEU A 76 6.28 -3.39 -1.62
N VAL A 77 5.85 -3.21 -2.86
CA VAL A 77 4.48 -2.81 -3.19
C VAL A 77 3.91 -3.79 -4.21
N SER A 78 2.64 -4.11 -4.06
CA SER A 78 1.96 -5.06 -4.95
C SER A 78 0.53 -4.61 -5.21
N ILE A 79 0.09 -4.69 -6.46
CA ILE A 79 -1.31 -4.48 -6.83
C ILE A 79 -1.76 -5.67 -7.67
N ALA A 80 -2.80 -6.37 -7.21
CA ALA A 80 -3.38 -7.53 -7.89
C ALA A 80 -2.31 -8.56 -8.29
N GLY A 81 -1.31 -8.76 -7.43
CA GLY A 81 -0.25 -9.72 -7.65
C GLY A 81 0.93 -9.23 -8.47
N VAL A 82 0.85 -8.05 -9.06
CA VAL A 82 1.98 -7.41 -9.76
C VAL A 82 2.78 -6.62 -8.73
N TYR A 83 4.03 -6.98 -8.51
CA TYR A 83 4.79 -6.42 -7.40
C TYR A 83 6.16 -5.92 -7.82
N LYS A 84 6.73 -5.07 -6.97
CA LYS A 84 8.11 -4.62 -7.07
C LYS A 84 8.73 -4.61 -5.68
N LYS A 85 9.88 -5.27 -5.56
CA LYS A 85 10.71 -5.25 -4.35
C LYS A 85 11.73 -4.14 -4.46
N PHE A 86 12.03 -3.52 -3.31
CA PHE A 86 13.04 -2.48 -3.22
C PHE A 86 14.09 -2.90 -2.20
N ASP A 87 15.26 -3.33 -2.68
CA ASP A 87 16.42 -3.53 -1.81
C ASP A 87 16.96 -2.18 -1.36
N VAL A 88 17.03 -1.24 -2.30
CA VAL A 88 17.33 0.16 -2.04
C VAL A 88 16.26 1.00 -2.74
N VAL A 89 15.62 1.88 -1.98
CA VAL A 89 14.60 2.77 -2.56
C VAL A 89 15.30 3.83 -3.41
N PRO A 90 14.90 3.98 -4.69
CA PRO A 90 15.49 5.01 -5.54
C PRO A 90 15.32 6.41 -4.94
N THR A 91 16.33 7.26 -5.13
CA THR A 91 16.31 8.63 -4.62
C THR A 91 15.08 9.41 -5.06
N LYS A 92 14.60 9.17 -6.28
CA LYS A 92 13.42 9.87 -6.82
C LYS A 92 12.12 9.51 -6.11
N LEU A 93 12.09 8.38 -5.38
CA LEU A 93 10.91 7.95 -4.62
C LEU A 93 11.06 8.14 -3.11
N TYR A 94 12.30 8.09 -2.62
CA TYR A 94 12.55 8.09 -1.17
C TYR A 94 11.96 9.32 -0.49
N ALA A 95 11.16 9.08 0.56
CA ALA A 95 10.49 10.10 1.36
C ALA A 95 9.52 10.99 0.57
N ARG A 96 9.15 10.59 -0.64
CA ARG A 96 8.21 11.34 -1.48
C ARG A 96 6.79 10.82 -1.30
N SER A 97 5.82 11.66 -1.59
CA SER A 97 4.41 11.24 -1.67
C SER A 97 4.18 10.62 -3.03
N VAL A 98 3.75 9.35 -3.02
CA VAL A 98 3.68 8.55 -4.25
C VAL A 98 2.32 7.88 -4.37
N MET A 99 1.73 8.01 -5.56
CA MET A 99 0.53 7.27 -5.95
C MET A 99 0.96 6.14 -6.89
N ILE A 100 0.49 4.93 -6.63
CA ILE A 100 0.83 3.74 -7.41
C ILE A 100 -0.44 3.10 -7.94
N ASP A 101 -0.46 2.79 -9.22
CA ASP A 101 -1.55 2.05 -9.86
C ASP A 101 -0.99 1.06 -10.87
N LEU A 102 -1.87 0.25 -11.46
CA LEU A 102 -1.54 -0.58 -12.61
C LEU A 102 -1.94 0.14 -13.87
N ASN A 103 -0.99 0.25 -14.80
CA ASN A 103 -1.23 0.80 -16.12
C ASN A 103 -0.74 -0.21 -17.15
N LYS A 104 -1.67 -0.81 -17.90
CA LYS A 104 -1.36 -1.84 -18.88
C LYS A 104 -0.55 -3.00 -18.28
N GLY A 105 -0.97 -3.45 -17.10
CA GLY A 105 -0.35 -4.58 -16.41
C GLY A 105 0.97 -4.27 -15.72
N LYS A 106 1.38 -3.01 -15.66
CA LYS A 106 2.64 -2.60 -15.03
C LYS A 106 2.39 -1.60 -13.91
N LEU A 107 3.18 -1.68 -12.87
CA LEU A 107 3.12 -0.70 -11.78
C LEU A 107 3.60 0.66 -12.30
N ARG A 108 2.79 1.67 -12.03
CA ARG A 108 3.11 3.06 -12.37
C ARG A 108 3.21 3.86 -11.08
N PHE A 109 4.34 4.57 -10.92
CA PHE A 109 4.64 5.38 -9.75
C PHE A 109 4.57 6.86 -10.13
N GLN A 110 3.71 7.60 -9.46
CA GLN A 110 3.54 9.03 -9.71
C GLN A 110 3.82 9.80 -8.43
N ILE A 111 4.69 10.81 -8.53
CA ILE A 111 4.93 11.74 -7.42
C ILE A 111 3.74 12.71 -7.36
N VAL A 112 3.15 12.86 -6.18
CA VAL A 112 1.98 13.70 -5.99
C VAL A 112 2.17 14.72 -4.87
#